data_7f9cb18381a7a4926df88d6d4e1f1532
#
_entry.id   7f9cb18381a7a4926df88d6d4e1f1532
#
_cell.length_a   1.000
_cell.length_b   1.000
_cell.length_c   1.000
_cell.angle_alpha   90.00
_cell.angle_beta   90.00
_cell.angle_gamma   90.00
#
_symmetry.space_group_name_H-M   'P 1'
#
loop_
_entity.id
_entity.type
_entity.pdbx_description
1 polymer ?
#
loop_
_entity_poly.entity_id
_entity_poly.type
_entity_poly.pdbx_seq_one_letter_code
_entity_poly.pdbx_strand_id
1 'polypeptide(L)'
;MFKTYDVIVVGAGHAGCEAAAAAANLGSSVLLITMNMETIAQMSCNPAMGGVAKGQIVREIDAMGGYSGIIADKTTLQFRMLNLSKGPAMWSPRAQNDRKRFAEEWRLALERTPNVDFWQDMVSSLVIKDNVVCGVKTSIGVEIQAKAVVLTNGTFLNGLIHIGEKKFGGGRTGEKSATGLTEQLTSLGFEAGRMKTGTPPRVDGRSLDYSVMEEQWGDVNPGRFSYTKVERPTEQRCCWITYTNSKVHETLKEGFEKSPMFTGRIKGLGPRYCPSIEDKINRFAERDRHQIFVEPEGWNTVEIYVNGFSTSLPEDVQYRALTQIPGFENAKMFRPGYAIEYDYFPPTQLDLTLETKKIKNLFFAGQINGTTGYEEAASQGFIAGINAHQKVNDKHELIMKRSESYIGVLIDDLVTKGTEEPYRMFTSRAEHRLLLRQDNADIRLSPIGHELGLISDERLDIVKQKVANSDEIVAFSRKQGIEMSQANDMLQELGTSPISQNVKLFSLLSRPQVSIEDVRKVSAALNELLSKFDQETVEQAEIKIKYDSYFEKEQEIVAKMQKMEDKDINPDFDYSQLNSLSKEAREKLLKIKPRTLGQASRISGVSPSDISVLMVHISR
;
A
#
# COMPACT_ATOMS: atom_id res chain seq x y z
N MET A 1 24.26 -22.40 18.65
CA MET A 1 24.40 -22.00 17.25
C MET A 1 23.79 -20.61 17.04
N PHE A 2 22.58 -20.37 17.52
CA PHE A 2 21.93 -19.05 17.42
C PHE A 2 21.96 -18.34 18.76
N LYS A 3 22.19 -17.01 18.72
CA LYS A 3 21.91 -16.09 19.84
C LYS A 3 20.39 -15.92 19.99
N THR A 4 19.93 -15.42 21.10
CA THR A 4 18.56 -14.94 21.23
C THR A 4 18.44 -13.61 20.49
N TYR A 5 17.48 -13.50 19.58
CA TYR A 5 17.20 -12.25 18.85
C TYR A 5 16.17 -11.39 19.58
N ASP A 6 16.20 -10.10 19.36
CA ASP A 6 15.13 -9.23 19.82
C ASP A 6 13.85 -9.48 19.00
N VAL A 7 13.99 -9.56 17.67
CA VAL A 7 12.87 -9.77 16.75
C VAL A 7 13.23 -10.85 15.72
N ILE A 8 12.34 -11.82 15.52
CA ILE A 8 12.35 -12.70 14.36
C ILE A 8 11.26 -12.28 13.40
N VAL A 9 11.60 -12.08 12.13
CA VAL A 9 10.65 -11.82 11.05
C VAL A 9 10.55 -13.07 10.17
N VAL A 10 9.34 -13.61 10.01
CA VAL A 10 9.07 -14.82 9.24
C VAL A 10 8.46 -14.46 7.88
N GLY A 11 9.22 -14.69 6.82
CA GLY A 11 8.88 -14.31 5.45
C GLY A 11 9.58 -13.02 5.02
N ALA A 12 10.20 -13.05 3.84
CA ALA A 12 10.92 -11.91 3.26
C ALA A 12 10.20 -11.33 2.04
N GLY A 13 8.86 -11.20 2.12
CA GLY A 13 8.08 -10.40 1.20
C GLY A 13 8.16 -8.91 1.55
N HIS A 14 7.36 -8.07 0.89
CA HIS A 14 7.38 -6.60 1.13
C HIS A 14 7.15 -6.25 2.61
N ALA A 15 6.26 -6.95 3.31
CA ALA A 15 6.03 -6.75 4.74
C ALA A 15 7.25 -7.15 5.58
N GLY A 16 7.83 -8.32 5.30
CA GLY A 16 8.98 -8.81 6.07
C GLY A 16 10.23 -7.95 5.87
N CYS A 17 10.46 -7.47 4.65
CA CYS A 17 11.58 -6.58 4.35
C CYS A 17 11.49 -5.26 5.13
N GLU A 18 10.34 -4.59 5.10
CA GLU A 18 10.14 -3.35 5.87
C GLU A 18 10.17 -3.60 7.39
N ALA A 19 9.59 -4.72 7.87
CA ALA A 19 9.61 -5.04 9.29
C ALA A 19 11.05 -5.27 9.81
N ALA A 20 11.84 -6.02 9.05
CA ALA A 20 13.24 -6.31 9.41
C ALA A 20 14.09 -5.03 9.39
N ALA A 21 13.98 -4.23 8.32
CA ALA A 21 14.72 -2.97 8.19
C ALA A 21 14.35 -1.98 9.31
N ALA A 22 13.06 -1.79 9.58
CA ALA A 22 12.59 -0.86 10.60
C ALA A 22 13.08 -1.25 12.00
N ALA A 23 12.88 -2.50 12.42
CA ALA A 23 13.30 -2.97 13.74
C ALA A 23 14.83 -2.91 13.92
N ALA A 24 15.59 -3.26 12.88
CA ALA A 24 17.05 -3.25 12.91
C ALA A 24 17.62 -1.82 12.94
N ASN A 25 17.07 -0.90 12.15
CA ASN A 25 17.48 0.50 12.15
C ASN A 25 17.22 1.19 13.51
N LEU A 26 16.21 0.73 14.25
CA LEU A 26 15.93 1.17 15.61
C LEU A 26 16.88 0.54 16.67
N GLY A 27 17.72 -0.42 16.26
CA GLY A 27 18.75 -1.03 17.11
C GLY A 27 18.44 -2.42 17.62
N SER A 28 17.30 -3.05 17.26
CA SER A 28 17.02 -4.44 17.58
C SER A 28 17.92 -5.40 16.79
N SER A 29 18.34 -6.51 17.42
CA SER A 29 18.91 -7.63 16.69
C SER A 29 17.79 -8.40 16.00
N VAL A 30 17.84 -8.50 14.67
CA VAL A 30 16.78 -9.08 13.85
C VAL A 30 17.27 -10.30 13.10
N LEU A 31 16.48 -11.38 13.12
CA LEU A 31 16.66 -12.51 12.20
C LEU A 31 15.52 -12.54 11.19
N LEU A 32 15.85 -12.39 9.92
CA LEU A 32 14.90 -12.55 8.81
C LEU A 32 14.96 -13.98 8.28
N ILE A 33 13.87 -14.73 8.45
CA ILE A 33 13.77 -16.12 7.99
C ILE A 33 12.94 -16.17 6.71
N THR A 34 13.51 -16.74 5.66
CA THR A 34 12.81 -16.90 4.37
C THR A 34 13.05 -18.28 3.79
N MET A 35 12.08 -18.79 3.05
CA MET A 35 12.21 -20.07 2.35
C MET A 35 13.19 -20.01 1.17
N ASN A 36 13.41 -18.82 0.63
CA ASN A 36 14.31 -18.62 -0.53
C ASN A 36 14.91 -17.21 -0.51
N MET A 37 16.22 -17.12 -0.34
CA MET A 37 16.97 -15.87 -0.33
C MET A 37 16.98 -15.16 -1.69
N GLU A 38 16.83 -15.90 -2.81
CA GLU A 38 16.83 -15.33 -4.16
C GLU A 38 15.53 -14.59 -4.52
N THR A 39 14.49 -14.74 -3.68
CA THR A 39 13.16 -14.20 -3.95
C THR A 39 12.70 -13.18 -2.90
N ILE A 40 13.64 -12.59 -2.16
CA ILE A 40 13.37 -11.50 -1.21
C ILE A 40 12.64 -10.36 -1.95
N ALA A 41 11.55 -9.88 -1.38
CA ALA A 41 10.67 -8.83 -1.92
C ALA A 41 10.23 -9.03 -3.37
N GLN A 42 10.24 -10.27 -3.89
CA GLN A 42 9.86 -10.52 -5.28
C GLN A 42 8.42 -10.09 -5.57
N MET A 43 8.26 -9.30 -6.63
CA MET A 43 6.96 -8.90 -7.16
C MET A 43 6.32 -10.08 -7.91
N SER A 44 5.48 -10.84 -7.22
CA SER A 44 4.86 -12.08 -7.77
C SER A 44 3.75 -11.80 -8.79
N CYS A 45 3.12 -10.63 -8.68
CA CYS A 45 2.06 -10.15 -9.56
C CYS A 45 2.60 -9.03 -10.46
N ASN A 46 1.86 -7.95 -10.69
CA ASN A 46 2.30 -6.81 -11.48
C ASN A 46 3.58 -6.21 -10.88
N PRO A 47 4.69 -6.06 -11.65
CA PRO A 47 5.90 -5.45 -11.15
C PRO A 47 5.78 -3.91 -11.11
N ALA A 48 4.88 -3.41 -10.31
CA ALA A 48 4.62 -1.98 -10.13
C ALA A 48 4.40 -1.62 -8.67
N MET A 49 4.90 -0.46 -8.28
CA MET A 49 4.66 0.16 -6.97
C MET A 49 3.79 1.40 -7.12
N GLY A 50 2.93 1.63 -6.14
CA GLY A 50 2.05 2.79 -6.11
C GLY A 50 0.75 2.63 -6.89
N GLY A 51 0.20 3.76 -7.33
CA GLY A 51 -1.16 3.84 -7.88
C GLY A 51 -2.11 4.52 -6.91
N VAL A 52 -3.40 4.54 -7.26
CA VAL A 52 -4.42 5.29 -6.51
C VAL A 52 -4.46 4.87 -5.03
N ALA A 53 -4.25 5.80 -4.13
CA ALA A 53 -4.07 5.67 -2.68
C ALA A 53 -2.80 4.91 -2.25
N LYS A 54 -2.27 4.04 -3.08
CA LYS A 54 -1.10 3.22 -2.78
C LYS A 54 0.21 4.00 -2.90
N GLY A 55 0.28 4.91 -3.88
CA GLY A 55 1.40 5.84 -3.99
C GLY A 55 1.56 6.72 -2.75
N GLN A 56 0.44 7.12 -2.14
CA GLN A 56 0.44 7.83 -0.86
C GLN A 56 1.09 7.00 0.24
N ILE A 57 0.72 5.70 0.36
CA ILE A 57 1.31 4.79 1.35
C ILE A 57 2.82 4.66 1.17
N VAL A 58 3.31 4.50 -0.07
CA VAL A 58 4.76 4.40 -0.33
C VAL A 58 5.49 5.68 0.09
N ARG A 59 4.91 6.84 -0.21
CA ARG A 59 5.44 8.15 0.23
C ARG A 59 5.44 8.28 1.76
N GLU A 60 4.43 7.75 2.44
CA GLU A 60 4.35 7.75 3.90
C GLU A 60 5.39 6.82 4.55
N ILE A 61 5.61 5.62 4.00
CA ILE A 61 6.67 4.71 4.43
C ILE A 61 8.04 5.39 4.30
N ASP A 62 8.32 5.99 3.13
CA ASP A 62 9.58 6.69 2.89
C ASP A 62 9.75 7.89 3.83
N ALA A 63 8.70 8.69 4.03
CA ALA A 63 8.71 9.85 4.93
C ALA A 63 9.12 9.50 6.37
N MET A 64 8.82 8.28 6.81
CA MET A 64 9.17 7.77 8.13
C MET A 64 10.49 6.98 8.18
N GLY A 65 11.18 6.79 7.05
CA GLY A 65 12.48 6.11 6.97
C GLY A 65 12.45 4.68 6.48
N GLY A 66 11.33 4.20 5.90
CA GLY A 66 11.25 2.91 5.22
C GLY A 66 11.92 2.92 3.84
N TYR A 67 12.09 1.76 3.26
CA TYR A 67 12.92 1.56 2.07
C TYR A 67 12.15 1.39 0.75
N SER A 68 10.86 1.05 0.79
CA SER A 68 10.07 0.74 -0.40
C SER A 68 10.10 1.83 -1.47
N GLY A 69 10.06 3.11 -1.07
CA GLY A 69 10.16 4.25 -1.97
C GLY A 69 11.51 4.35 -2.67
N ILE A 70 12.59 4.17 -1.89
CA ILE A 70 13.98 4.19 -2.38
C ILE A 70 14.20 3.07 -3.40
N ILE A 71 13.77 1.85 -3.07
CA ILE A 71 13.96 0.68 -3.95
C ILE A 71 13.12 0.82 -5.21
N ALA A 72 11.88 1.33 -5.11
CA ALA A 72 11.03 1.60 -6.25
C ALA A 72 11.67 2.62 -7.21
N ASP A 73 12.24 3.70 -6.69
CA ASP A 73 12.92 4.72 -7.51
C ASP A 73 14.16 4.17 -8.22
N LYS A 74 15.01 3.37 -7.53
CA LYS A 74 16.20 2.75 -8.11
C LYS A 74 15.90 1.79 -9.27
N THR A 75 14.74 1.18 -9.26
CA THR A 75 14.39 0.08 -10.16
C THR A 75 13.28 0.43 -11.13
N THR A 76 12.94 1.72 -11.23
CA THR A 76 11.89 2.24 -12.10
C THR A 76 12.18 1.94 -13.57
N LEU A 77 11.18 1.41 -14.28
CA LEU A 77 11.11 1.33 -15.74
C LEU A 77 10.35 2.52 -16.31
N GLN A 78 9.28 2.93 -15.64
CA GLN A 78 8.39 4.00 -16.06
C GLN A 78 7.72 4.60 -14.83
N PHE A 79 7.56 5.93 -14.82
CA PHE A 79 6.85 6.64 -13.76
C PHE A 79 5.68 7.46 -14.33
N ARG A 80 4.56 7.43 -13.61
CA ARG A 80 3.39 8.26 -13.93
C ARG A 80 2.74 8.80 -12.66
N MET A 81 2.38 10.07 -12.67
CA MET A 81 1.47 10.64 -11.67
C MET A 81 0.03 10.46 -12.14
N LEU A 82 -0.71 9.61 -11.46
CA LEU A 82 -2.11 9.33 -11.78
C LEU A 82 -3.04 10.41 -11.21
N ASN A 83 -4.19 10.60 -11.86
CA ASN A 83 -5.26 11.52 -11.43
C ASN A 83 -4.86 13.00 -11.37
N LEU A 84 -3.91 13.47 -12.18
CA LEU A 84 -3.49 14.88 -12.21
C LEU A 84 -4.69 15.84 -12.40
N SER A 85 -5.66 15.48 -13.24
CA SER A 85 -6.87 16.30 -13.50
C SER A 85 -7.85 16.38 -12.33
N LYS A 86 -7.67 15.55 -11.29
CA LYS A 86 -8.59 15.47 -10.12
C LYS A 86 -8.11 16.27 -8.91
N GLY A 87 -6.99 16.95 -9.03
CA GLY A 87 -6.39 17.77 -7.97
C GLY A 87 -5.51 16.97 -6.98
N PRO A 88 -4.73 17.69 -6.13
CA PRO A 88 -3.63 17.14 -5.35
C PRO A 88 -4.05 16.08 -4.33
N ALA A 89 -5.27 16.12 -3.80
CA ALA A 89 -5.80 15.09 -2.91
C ALA A 89 -5.91 13.70 -3.57
N MET A 90 -5.92 13.65 -4.91
CA MET A 90 -6.08 12.43 -5.71
C MET A 90 -4.81 12.06 -6.47
N TRP A 91 -3.79 12.92 -6.52
CA TRP A 91 -2.53 12.63 -7.18
C TRP A 91 -1.89 11.40 -6.55
N SER A 92 -1.54 10.45 -7.39
CA SER A 92 -1.08 9.15 -6.92
C SER A 92 0.10 8.68 -7.77
N PRO A 93 1.32 8.69 -7.24
CA PRO A 93 2.49 8.23 -7.96
C PRO A 93 2.43 6.72 -8.21
N ARG A 94 2.84 6.30 -9.41
CA ARG A 94 2.96 4.90 -9.81
C ARG A 94 4.22 4.69 -10.63
N ALA A 95 5.03 3.71 -10.26
CA ALA A 95 6.16 3.26 -11.04
C ALA A 95 5.96 1.82 -11.48
N GLN A 96 6.25 1.53 -12.77
CA GLN A 96 6.55 0.20 -13.23
C GLN A 96 8.01 -0.08 -12.90
N ASN A 97 8.30 -1.25 -12.33
CA ASN A 97 9.63 -1.58 -11.82
C ASN A 97 10.24 -2.78 -12.55
N ASP A 98 11.57 -2.83 -12.60
CA ASP A 98 12.31 -4.03 -12.97
C ASP A 98 12.21 -5.05 -11.83
N ARG A 99 11.47 -6.12 -12.08
CA ARG A 99 11.14 -7.15 -11.10
C ARG A 99 12.36 -7.82 -10.46
N LYS A 100 13.40 -8.11 -11.27
CA LYS A 100 14.62 -8.76 -10.79
C LYS A 100 15.48 -7.80 -9.99
N ARG A 101 15.70 -6.60 -10.53
CA ARG A 101 16.46 -5.56 -9.86
C ARG A 101 15.80 -5.11 -8.55
N PHE A 102 14.46 -5.08 -8.49
CA PHE A 102 13.72 -4.75 -7.28
C PHE A 102 14.01 -5.75 -6.14
N ALA A 103 14.00 -7.05 -6.43
CA ALA A 103 14.34 -8.08 -5.46
C ALA A 103 15.82 -8.01 -5.04
N GLU A 104 16.74 -7.81 -6.01
CA GLU A 104 18.16 -7.65 -5.76
C GLU A 104 18.46 -6.42 -4.89
N GLU A 105 17.92 -5.25 -5.22
CA GLU A 105 18.14 -4.02 -4.46
C GLU A 105 17.59 -4.13 -3.03
N TRP A 106 16.45 -4.78 -2.82
CA TRP A 106 15.94 -5.08 -1.48
C TRP A 106 16.89 -5.99 -0.70
N ARG A 107 17.35 -7.07 -1.31
CA ARG A 107 18.32 -7.97 -0.66
C ARG A 107 19.58 -7.22 -0.25
N LEU A 108 20.17 -6.45 -1.18
CA LEU A 108 21.36 -5.66 -0.91
C LEU A 108 21.13 -4.58 0.17
N ALA A 109 19.95 -3.96 0.18
CA ALA A 109 19.59 -2.99 1.22
C ALA A 109 19.56 -3.65 2.61
N LEU A 110 18.93 -4.82 2.71
CA LEU A 110 18.87 -5.55 3.98
C LEU A 110 20.22 -6.10 4.42
N GLU A 111 21.06 -6.59 3.49
CA GLU A 111 22.43 -7.06 3.79
C GLU A 111 23.34 -5.92 4.28
N ARG A 112 23.06 -4.67 3.88
CA ARG A 112 23.76 -3.46 4.34
C ARG A 112 23.16 -2.86 5.62
N THR A 113 21.96 -3.29 6.01
CA THR A 113 21.31 -2.80 7.22
C THR A 113 21.96 -3.48 8.44
N PRO A 114 22.56 -2.71 9.36
CA PRO A 114 23.12 -3.29 10.57
C PRO A 114 22.07 -4.06 11.37
N ASN A 115 22.51 -5.07 12.12
CA ASN A 115 21.68 -5.89 12.99
C ASN A 115 20.67 -6.84 12.30
N VAL A 116 20.72 -6.98 11.00
CA VAL A 116 19.91 -7.96 10.25
C VAL A 116 20.75 -9.20 9.97
N ASP A 117 20.34 -10.33 10.53
CA ASP A 117 20.85 -11.66 10.18
C ASP A 117 19.81 -12.40 9.32
N PHE A 118 20.24 -13.38 8.53
CA PHE A 118 19.39 -14.14 7.63
C PHE A 118 19.44 -15.63 7.94
N TRP A 119 18.30 -16.31 7.74
CA TRP A 119 18.23 -17.76 7.78
C TRP A 119 17.30 -18.28 6.68
N GLN A 120 17.79 -19.19 5.84
CA GLN A 120 16.99 -19.78 4.79
C GLN A 120 16.40 -21.11 5.24
N ASP A 121 15.13 -21.07 5.65
CA ASP A 121 14.32 -22.26 5.97
C ASP A 121 12.84 -21.86 6.03
N MET A 122 11.96 -22.85 6.13
CA MET A 122 10.54 -22.66 6.43
C MET A 122 10.33 -22.71 7.95
N VAL A 123 9.60 -21.74 8.48
CA VAL A 123 9.11 -21.82 9.87
C VAL A 123 7.83 -22.67 9.89
N SER A 124 7.86 -23.74 10.67
CA SER A 124 6.75 -24.70 10.81
C SER A 124 5.91 -24.49 12.06
N SER A 125 6.47 -23.88 13.11
CA SER A 125 5.74 -23.59 14.34
C SER A 125 6.38 -22.46 15.15
N LEU A 126 5.61 -21.90 16.09
CA LEU A 126 6.04 -20.94 17.09
C LEU A 126 6.41 -21.65 18.40
N VAL A 127 7.42 -21.13 19.08
CA VAL A 127 7.71 -21.50 20.48
C VAL A 127 6.95 -20.54 21.38
N ILE A 128 5.98 -21.05 22.15
CA ILE A 128 5.10 -20.25 23.00
C ILE A 128 5.16 -20.78 24.43
N LYS A 129 5.27 -19.87 25.40
CA LYS A 129 5.20 -20.15 26.83
C LYS A 129 4.29 -19.12 27.49
N ASP A 130 3.33 -19.57 28.28
CA ASP A 130 2.42 -18.70 29.05
C ASP A 130 1.75 -17.60 28.20
N ASN A 131 1.28 -17.94 27.02
CA ASN A 131 0.71 -17.03 26.03
C ASN A 131 1.65 -15.91 25.55
N VAL A 132 2.97 -16.12 25.63
CA VAL A 132 4.01 -15.24 25.08
C VAL A 132 4.81 -16.00 24.03
N VAL A 133 5.01 -15.43 22.85
CA VAL A 133 5.91 -16.02 21.86
C VAL A 133 7.37 -15.85 22.33
N CYS A 134 8.15 -16.94 22.27
CA CYS A 134 9.55 -16.98 22.72
C CYS A 134 10.51 -17.37 21.58
N GLY A 135 10.02 -17.58 20.38
CA GLY A 135 10.83 -17.97 19.23
C GLY A 135 10.05 -18.75 18.20
N VAL A 136 10.78 -19.38 17.30
CA VAL A 136 10.24 -20.18 16.20
C VAL A 136 10.97 -21.52 16.09
N LYS A 137 10.29 -22.49 15.45
CA LYS A 137 10.88 -23.75 15.05
C LYS A 137 10.79 -23.90 13.54
N THR A 138 11.90 -24.26 12.92
CA THR A 138 12.00 -24.41 11.46
C THR A 138 11.63 -25.82 11.02
N SER A 139 11.48 -26.02 9.70
CA SER A 139 11.10 -27.31 9.11
C SER A 139 12.14 -28.40 9.32
N ILE A 140 13.42 -28.04 9.45
CA ILE A 140 14.51 -28.97 9.78
C ILE A 140 14.68 -29.20 11.29
N GLY A 141 13.77 -28.65 12.11
CA GLY A 141 13.72 -28.89 13.56
C GLY A 141 14.56 -27.92 14.40
N VAL A 142 15.16 -26.88 13.83
CA VAL A 142 15.96 -25.90 14.58
C VAL A 142 15.03 -24.95 15.33
N GLU A 143 15.24 -24.81 16.64
CA GLU A 143 14.57 -23.83 17.47
C GLU A 143 15.46 -22.59 17.63
N ILE A 144 14.87 -21.41 17.36
CA ILE A 144 15.55 -20.11 17.45
C ILE A 144 14.73 -19.21 18.38
N GLN A 145 15.39 -18.72 19.43
CA GLN A 145 14.76 -17.89 20.46
C GLN A 145 14.67 -16.44 20.04
N ALA A 146 13.55 -15.78 20.36
CA ALA A 146 13.36 -14.34 20.18
C ALA A 146 12.44 -13.77 21.26
N LYS A 147 12.54 -12.46 21.50
CA LYS A 147 11.65 -11.72 22.38
C LYS A 147 10.30 -11.39 21.71
N ALA A 148 10.32 -11.17 20.39
CA ALA A 148 9.12 -10.96 19.57
C ALA A 148 9.23 -11.64 18.21
N VAL A 149 8.08 -11.96 17.60
CA VAL A 149 7.98 -12.57 16.27
C VAL A 149 6.98 -11.79 15.41
N VAL A 150 7.35 -11.51 14.17
CA VAL A 150 6.49 -10.89 13.15
C VAL A 150 6.23 -11.91 12.05
N LEU A 151 4.97 -12.32 11.85
CA LEU A 151 4.57 -13.22 10.77
C LEU A 151 4.15 -12.43 9.54
N THR A 152 4.78 -12.71 8.40
CA THR A 152 4.55 -12.04 7.11
C THR A 152 4.45 -13.02 5.94
N ASN A 153 3.74 -14.12 6.13
CA ASN A 153 3.77 -15.32 5.28
C ASN A 153 3.22 -15.14 3.85
N GLY A 154 2.56 -14.03 3.53
CA GLY A 154 2.05 -13.76 2.18
C GLY A 154 1.04 -14.80 1.71
N THR A 155 1.23 -15.33 0.49
CA THR A 155 0.38 -16.36 -0.12
C THR A 155 0.83 -17.79 0.20
N PHE A 156 1.74 -17.98 1.16
CA PHE A 156 2.41 -19.27 1.38
C PHE A 156 1.72 -20.16 2.41
N LEU A 157 0.96 -19.59 3.40
CA LEU A 157 0.26 -20.41 4.41
C LEU A 157 -0.77 -21.32 3.75
N ASN A 158 -0.49 -22.65 3.80
CA ASN A 158 -1.29 -23.67 3.13
C ASN A 158 -1.64 -23.29 1.70
N GLY A 159 -0.69 -22.65 0.99
CA GLY A 159 -0.85 -22.16 -0.36
C GLY A 159 -1.18 -23.27 -1.34
N LEU A 160 -2.22 -23.04 -2.18
CA LEU A 160 -2.70 -24.00 -3.15
C LEU A 160 -2.92 -23.31 -4.49
N ILE A 161 -2.17 -23.72 -5.50
CA ILE A 161 -2.21 -23.18 -6.86
C ILE A 161 -3.23 -23.96 -7.68
N HIS A 162 -4.06 -23.26 -8.46
CA HIS A 162 -5.07 -23.82 -9.33
C HIS A 162 -4.86 -23.35 -10.78
N ILE A 163 -4.86 -24.31 -11.73
CA ILE A 163 -4.88 -24.10 -13.17
C ILE A 163 -5.88 -25.08 -13.76
N GLY A 164 -7.03 -24.61 -14.19
CA GLY A 164 -8.14 -25.46 -14.62
C GLY A 164 -8.50 -26.47 -13.54
N GLU A 165 -8.45 -27.76 -13.89
CA GLU A 165 -8.73 -28.85 -12.95
C GLU A 165 -7.55 -29.25 -12.09
N LYS A 166 -6.34 -28.81 -12.43
CA LYS A 166 -5.10 -29.14 -11.73
C LYS A 166 -4.96 -28.28 -10.48
N LYS A 167 -4.51 -28.90 -9.38
CA LYS A 167 -4.16 -28.23 -8.13
C LYS A 167 -2.89 -28.81 -7.54
N PHE A 168 -2.05 -27.97 -6.97
CA PHE A 168 -0.82 -28.39 -6.30
C PHE A 168 -0.41 -27.38 -5.23
N GLY A 169 0.25 -27.88 -4.17
CA GLY A 169 0.74 -27.05 -3.06
C GLY A 169 1.84 -26.11 -3.52
N GLY A 170 1.73 -24.84 -3.13
CA GLY A 170 2.73 -23.82 -3.42
C GLY A 170 2.25 -22.44 -3.01
N GLY A 171 3.15 -21.58 -2.60
CA GLY A 171 2.85 -20.17 -2.35
C GLY A 171 2.98 -19.31 -3.61
N ARG A 172 3.77 -19.80 -4.57
CA ARG A 172 4.03 -19.22 -5.89
C ARG A 172 4.51 -20.34 -6.81
N THR A 173 4.36 -20.19 -8.13
CA THR A 173 4.85 -21.18 -9.10
C THR A 173 6.32 -21.49 -8.86
N GLY A 174 6.63 -22.77 -8.68
CA GLY A 174 7.98 -23.27 -8.43
C GLY A 174 8.44 -23.20 -6.96
N GLU A 175 7.61 -22.71 -6.05
CA GLU A 175 7.93 -22.62 -4.61
C GLU A 175 6.92 -23.39 -3.76
N LYS A 176 7.40 -24.04 -2.70
CA LYS A 176 6.57 -24.83 -1.77
C LYS A 176 5.62 -23.92 -0.96
N SER A 177 4.53 -24.49 -0.45
CA SER A 177 3.69 -23.86 0.57
C SER A 177 4.34 -23.97 1.96
N ALA A 178 4.00 -23.03 2.85
CA ALA A 178 4.34 -23.12 4.27
C ALA A 178 3.18 -23.79 5.03
N THR A 179 3.51 -24.80 5.83
CA THR A 179 2.54 -25.61 6.58
C THR A 179 2.91 -25.67 8.06
N GLY A 180 1.94 -25.98 8.92
CA GLY A 180 2.11 -26.13 10.36
C GLY A 180 1.70 -24.91 11.19
N LEU A 181 1.99 -23.70 10.73
CA LEU A 181 1.65 -22.46 11.46
C LEU A 181 0.15 -22.23 11.58
N THR A 182 -0.62 -22.45 10.52
CA THR A 182 -2.09 -22.26 10.57
C THR A 182 -2.72 -23.23 11.56
N GLU A 183 -2.31 -24.49 11.53
CA GLU A 183 -2.80 -25.53 12.41
C GLU A 183 -2.50 -25.20 13.88
N GLN A 184 -1.28 -24.75 14.16
CA GLN A 184 -0.90 -24.32 15.50
C GLN A 184 -1.71 -23.10 15.96
N LEU A 185 -1.79 -22.06 15.16
CA LEU A 185 -2.53 -20.84 15.50
C LEU A 185 -4.02 -21.13 15.74
N THR A 186 -4.64 -21.98 14.91
CA THR A 186 -6.04 -22.39 15.12
C THR A 186 -6.23 -23.20 16.40
N SER A 187 -5.27 -24.08 16.74
CA SER A 187 -5.29 -24.81 18.02
C SER A 187 -5.18 -23.88 19.24
N LEU A 188 -4.56 -22.72 19.08
CA LEU A 188 -4.47 -21.64 20.06
C LEU A 188 -5.71 -20.73 20.08
N GLY A 189 -6.73 -21.07 19.29
CA GLY A 189 -8.00 -20.37 19.23
C GLY A 189 -8.04 -19.16 18.28
N PHE A 190 -7.06 -18.99 17.38
CA PHE A 190 -7.19 -17.99 16.32
C PHE A 190 -8.22 -18.44 15.28
N GLU A 191 -9.05 -17.49 14.84
CA GLU A 191 -9.91 -17.68 13.68
C GLU A 191 -9.05 -17.58 12.42
N ALA A 192 -9.20 -18.54 11.50
CA ALA A 192 -8.56 -18.51 10.20
C ALA A 192 -9.60 -18.60 9.09
N GLY A 193 -9.28 -18.06 7.92
CA GLY A 193 -10.09 -18.15 6.72
C GLY A 193 -9.22 -18.38 5.48
N ARG A 194 -9.85 -18.47 4.32
CA ARG A 194 -9.16 -18.63 3.05
C ARG A 194 -9.44 -17.45 2.14
N MET A 195 -8.39 -16.92 1.53
CA MET A 195 -8.46 -15.91 0.48
C MET A 195 -7.86 -16.41 -0.82
N LYS A 196 -8.22 -15.77 -1.93
CA LYS A 196 -7.73 -16.10 -3.26
C LYS A 196 -7.20 -14.85 -3.94
N THR A 197 -6.09 -14.99 -4.64
CA THR A 197 -5.62 -14.03 -5.64
C THR A 197 -5.24 -14.75 -6.93
N GLY A 198 -4.78 -14.02 -7.95
CA GLY A 198 -4.38 -14.63 -9.20
C GLY A 198 -3.35 -13.80 -9.94
N THR A 199 -2.74 -14.41 -10.94
CA THR A 199 -1.76 -13.78 -11.81
C THR A 199 -2.04 -14.15 -13.26
N PRO A 200 -1.74 -13.26 -14.24
CA PRO A 200 -1.87 -13.57 -15.65
C PRO A 200 -0.70 -14.39 -16.19
N PRO A 201 -0.81 -14.90 -17.42
CA PRO A 201 0.29 -15.51 -18.14
C PRO A 201 1.49 -14.56 -18.30
N ARG A 202 2.66 -15.15 -18.52
CA ARG A 202 3.86 -14.45 -19.01
C ARG A 202 4.15 -14.90 -20.42
N VAL A 203 4.56 -13.94 -21.27
CA VAL A 203 4.84 -14.19 -22.68
C VAL A 203 6.21 -13.66 -23.09
N ASP A 204 6.73 -14.20 -24.18
CA ASP A 204 7.95 -13.71 -24.84
C ASP A 204 7.63 -12.45 -25.64
N GLY A 205 8.11 -11.30 -25.21
CA GLY A 205 7.90 -10.02 -25.89
C GLY A 205 8.42 -9.95 -27.32
N ARG A 206 9.38 -10.81 -27.69
CA ARG A 206 9.91 -10.90 -29.07
C ARG A 206 8.90 -11.53 -30.05
N SER A 207 7.88 -12.19 -29.51
CA SER A 207 6.82 -12.86 -30.29
C SER A 207 5.58 -11.99 -30.48
N LEU A 208 5.58 -10.76 -29.95
CA LEU A 208 4.46 -9.83 -30.01
C LEU A 208 4.63 -8.83 -31.16
N ASP A 209 3.53 -8.44 -31.77
CA ASP A 209 3.47 -7.34 -32.73
C ASP A 209 2.99 -6.05 -32.03
N TYR A 210 3.93 -5.21 -31.66
CA TYR A 210 3.65 -3.93 -31.00
C TYR A 210 3.08 -2.86 -31.92
N SER A 211 3.19 -3.03 -33.25
CA SER A 211 2.75 -2.02 -34.24
C SER A 211 1.23 -1.81 -34.24
N VAL A 212 0.47 -2.78 -33.75
CA VAL A 212 -0.99 -2.75 -33.64
C VAL A 212 -1.47 -2.36 -32.23
N MET A 213 -0.56 -2.04 -31.31
CA MET A 213 -0.86 -1.69 -29.92
C MET A 213 -0.68 -0.18 -29.70
N GLU A 214 -1.40 0.35 -28.72
CA GLU A 214 -1.27 1.73 -28.29
C GLU A 214 -0.09 1.88 -27.32
N GLU A 215 0.85 2.76 -27.63
CA GLU A 215 1.97 3.06 -26.74
C GLU A 215 1.53 3.85 -25.50
N GLN A 216 2.04 3.45 -24.33
CA GLN A 216 1.81 4.15 -23.08
C GLN A 216 3.15 4.48 -22.43
N TRP A 217 3.61 5.71 -22.64
CA TRP A 217 4.81 6.26 -22.05
C TRP A 217 4.57 6.79 -20.63
N GLY A 218 5.64 6.90 -19.86
CA GLY A 218 5.66 7.62 -18.59
C GLY A 218 5.59 9.13 -18.76
N ASP A 219 5.53 9.83 -17.62
CA ASP A 219 5.54 11.29 -17.60
C ASP A 219 6.85 11.83 -18.19
N VAL A 220 6.78 12.93 -18.93
CA VAL A 220 7.97 13.58 -19.55
C VAL A 220 8.96 14.02 -18.47
N ASN A 221 8.45 14.56 -17.36
CA ASN A 221 9.21 14.90 -16.16
C ASN A 221 8.82 13.93 -15.04
N PRO A 222 9.45 12.75 -14.96
CA PRO A 222 9.03 11.73 -14.01
C PRO A 222 9.29 12.18 -12.57
N GLY A 223 8.26 12.09 -11.73
CA GLY A 223 8.36 12.25 -10.30
C GLY A 223 9.14 11.11 -9.63
N ARG A 224 9.07 11.02 -8.32
CA ARG A 224 9.75 10.02 -7.49
C ARG A 224 8.91 9.66 -6.27
N PHE A 225 9.21 8.52 -5.63
CA PHE A 225 8.62 8.16 -4.34
C PHE A 225 9.45 8.70 -3.17
N SER A 226 10.78 8.54 -3.22
CA SER A 226 11.61 8.90 -2.10
C SER A 226 11.83 10.41 -1.99
N TYR A 227 11.80 10.91 -0.76
CA TYR A 227 12.20 12.29 -0.41
C TYR A 227 13.73 12.44 -0.34
N THR A 228 14.48 11.34 -0.40
CA THR A 228 15.94 11.36 -0.43
C THR A 228 16.46 11.39 -1.86
N LYS A 229 17.71 11.80 -2.03
CA LYS A 229 18.38 11.69 -3.34
C LYS A 229 18.69 10.21 -3.61
N VAL A 230 18.05 9.67 -4.62
CA VAL A 230 18.24 8.29 -5.09
C VAL A 230 18.72 8.32 -6.52
N GLU A 231 19.74 7.53 -6.84
CA GLU A 231 20.16 7.30 -8.22
C GLU A 231 19.05 6.53 -8.95
N ARG A 232 18.57 7.09 -10.05
CA ARG A 232 17.46 6.54 -10.83
C ARG A 232 17.85 6.37 -12.29
N PRO A 233 17.24 5.43 -13.03
CA PRO A 233 17.35 5.40 -14.47
C PRO A 233 16.92 6.73 -15.08
N THR A 234 17.67 7.21 -16.06
CA THR A 234 17.38 8.45 -16.80
C THR A 234 16.41 8.23 -17.95
N GLU A 235 16.33 7.01 -18.45
CA GLU A 235 15.42 6.60 -19.51
C GLU A 235 14.20 5.91 -18.94
N GLN A 236 13.11 5.90 -19.71
CA GLN A 236 11.90 5.15 -19.38
C GLN A 236 11.61 4.11 -20.47
N ARG A 237 10.97 3.01 -20.07
CA ARG A 237 10.53 1.96 -20.97
C ARG A 237 9.03 2.06 -21.21
N CYS A 238 8.60 1.96 -22.48
CA CYS A 238 7.19 1.98 -22.85
C CYS A 238 6.46 0.74 -22.34
N CYS A 239 5.20 0.90 -21.97
CA CYS A 239 4.18 -0.15 -21.88
C CYS A 239 3.23 0.01 -23.06
N TRP A 240 2.47 -1.05 -23.38
CA TRP A 240 1.50 -0.99 -24.48
C TRP A 240 0.12 -1.40 -24.01
N ILE A 241 -0.89 -0.97 -24.76
CA ILE A 241 -2.28 -1.29 -24.52
C ILE A 241 -2.84 -2.00 -25.75
N THR A 242 -3.55 -3.09 -25.51
CA THR A 242 -4.39 -3.78 -26.48
C THR A 242 -5.71 -4.18 -25.84
N TYR A 243 -6.57 -4.89 -26.54
CA TYR A 243 -7.91 -5.23 -26.06
C TYR A 243 -8.27 -6.67 -26.40
N THR A 244 -9.03 -7.31 -25.54
CA THR A 244 -9.74 -8.54 -25.90
C THR A 244 -10.83 -8.23 -26.93
N ASN A 245 -11.39 -9.26 -27.55
CA ASN A 245 -12.49 -9.19 -28.51
C ASN A 245 -13.46 -10.36 -28.29
N SER A 246 -14.57 -10.41 -29.04
CA SER A 246 -15.59 -11.43 -28.91
C SER A 246 -15.05 -12.86 -29.08
N LYS A 247 -14.11 -13.07 -30.01
CA LYS A 247 -13.48 -14.40 -30.20
C LYS A 247 -12.70 -14.86 -28.98
N VAL A 248 -11.94 -13.93 -28.36
CA VAL A 248 -11.24 -14.19 -27.09
C VAL A 248 -12.24 -14.59 -26.01
N HIS A 249 -13.37 -13.86 -25.91
CA HIS A 249 -14.41 -14.13 -24.91
C HIS A 249 -15.07 -15.49 -25.12
N GLU A 250 -15.40 -15.86 -26.37
CA GLU A 250 -15.94 -17.16 -26.71
C GLU A 250 -15.00 -18.30 -26.32
N THR A 251 -13.73 -18.18 -26.69
CA THR A 251 -12.71 -19.18 -26.34
C THR A 251 -12.54 -19.32 -24.83
N LEU A 252 -12.54 -18.21 -24.07
CA LEU A 252 -12.43 -18.27 -22.61
C LEU A 252 -13.66 -18.95 -21.96
N LYS A 253 -14.88 -18.74 -22.52
CA LYS A 253 -16.11 -19.39 -22.05
C LYS A 253 -16.07 -20.92 -22.17
N GLU A 254 -15.39 -21.48 -23.16
CA GLU A 254 -15.18 -22.92 -23.28
C GLU A 254 -14.52 -23.55 -22.04
N GLY A 255 -13.72 -22.77 -21.33
CA GLY A 255 -13.04 -23.22 -20.11
C GLY A 255 -13.85 -23.08 -18.82
N PHE A 256 -15.03 -22.46 -18.83
CA PHE A 256 -15.77 -22.13 -17.60
C PHE A 256 -16.18 -23.36 -16.79
N GLU A 257 -16.56 -24.46 -17.44
CA GLU A 257 -16.90 -25.72 -16.77
C GLU A 257 -15.69 -26.35 -16.05
N LYS A 258 -14.48 -26.00 -16.46
CA LYS A 258 -13.23 -26.45 -15.85
C LYS A 258 -12.60 -25.38 -14.93
N SER A 259 -13.22 -24.20 -14.84
CA SER A 259 -12.74 -23.12 -13.97
C SER A 259 -12.85 -23.49 -12.50
N PRO A 260 -11.77 -23.43 -11.72
CA PRO A 260 -11.85 -23.71 -10.30
C PRO A 260 -12.71 -22.70 -9.51
N MET A 261 -12.93 -21.52 -10.08
CA MET A 261 -13.81 -20.49 -9.51
C MET A 261 -15.29 -20.82 -9.72
N PHE A 262 -15.69 -21.18 -10.95
CA PHE A 262 -17.10 -21.43 -11.27
C PHE A 262 -17.58 -22.83 -10.81
N THR A 263 -16.66 -23.76 -10.66
CA THR A 263 -16.97 -25.11 -10.14
C THR A 263 -16.96 -25.21 -8.60
N GLY A 264 -16.69 -24.10 -7.89
CA GLY A 264 -16.63 -24.08 -6.42
C GLY A 264 -15.43 -24.83 -5.81
N ARG A 265 -14.43 -25.18 -6.62
CA ARG A 265 -13.17 -25.79 -6.12
C ARG A 265 -12.35 -24.82 -5.28
N ILE A 266 -12.34 -23.53 -5.66
CA ILE A 266 -11.79 -22.45 -4.87
C ILE A 266 -12.85 -22.03 -3.84
N LYS A 267 -12.49 -22.09 -2.56
CA LYS A 267 -13.33 -21.66 -1.44
C LYS A 267 -13.01 -20.23 -0.99
N GLY A 268 -11.82 -19.77 -1.29
CA GLY A 268 -11.33 -18.43 -0.92
C GLY A 268 -12.03 -17.31 -1.71
N LEU A 269 -12.37 -16.23 -1.04
CA LEU A 269 -12.88 -15.03 -1.67
C LEU A 269 -11.76 -14.29 -2.41
N GLY A 270 -12.04 -13.87 -3.65
CA GLY A 270 -11.11 -13.10 -4.47
C GLY A 270 -11.27 -11.59 -4.32
N PRO A 271 -10.26 -10.81 -4.67
CA PRO A 271 -10.32 -9.36 -4.56
C PRO A 271 -11.31 -8.77 -5.57
N ARG A 272 -12.24 -7.93 -5.08
CA ARG A 272 -13.29 -7.27 -5.87
C ARG A 272 -12.75 -6.44 -7.04
N TYR A 273 -11.60 -5.81 -6.86
CA TYR A 273 -11.03 -4.83 -7.79
C TYR A 273 -9.86 -5.37 -8.63
N CYS A 274 -9.60 -6.67 -8.59
CA CYS A 274 -8.70 -7.36 -9.49
C CYS A 274 -9.36 -8.66 -9.96
N PRO A 275 -10.52 -8.56 -10.66
CA PRO A 275 -11.22 -9.73 -11.13
C PRO A 275 -10.38 -10.44 -12.20
N SER A 276 -10.48 -11.75 -12.25
CA SER A 276 -9.94 -12.52 -13.36
C SER A 276 -10.63 -12.14 -14.67
N ILE A 277 -10.03 -12.50 -15.81
CA ILE A 277 -10.65 -12.20 -17.11
C ILE A 277 -11.99 -12.94 -17.26
N GLU A 278 -12.09 -14.17 -16.73
CA GLU A 278 -13.34 -14.92 -16.73
C GLU A 278 -14.43 -14.25 -15.89
N ASP A 279 -14.07 -13.63 -14.75
CA ASP A 279 -15.01 -12.82 -13.95
C ASP A 279 -15.49 -11.58 -14.71
N LYS A 280 -14.57 -10.90 -15.42
CA LYS A 280 -14.91 -9.70 -16.20
C LYS A 280 -15.91 -10.03 -17.30
N ILE A 281 -15.65 -11.11 -18.06
CA ILE A 281 -16.51 -11.55 -19.16
C ILE A 281 -17.89 -11.99 -18.65
N ASN A 282 -17.95 -12.62 -17.48
CA ASN A 282 -19.20 -13.07 -16.90
C ASN A 282 -20.02 -11.90 -16.32
N ARG A 283 -19.37 -10.98 -15.58
CA ARG A 283 -20.06 -9.86 -14.92
C ARG A 283 -20.41 -8.70 -15.84
N PHE A 284 -19.63 -8.51 -16.90
CA PHE A 284 -19.76 -7.43 -17.88
C PHE A 284 -19.93 -8.02 -19.29
N ALA A 285 -20.89 -8.94 -19.42
CA ALA A 285 -21.14 -9.67 -20.66
C ALA A 285 -21.57 -8.76 -21.84
N GLU A 286 -22.05 -7.55 -21.53
CA GLU A 286 -22.41 -6.52 -22.49
C GLU A 286 -21.19 -5.79 -23.11
N ARG A 287 -20.00 -5.99 -22.56
CA ARG A 287 -18.79 -5.36 -23.07
C ARG A 287 -18.09 -6.26 -24.09
N ASP A 288 -17.93 -5.74 -25.30
CA ASP A 288 -17.28 -6.47 -26.41
C ASP A 288 -15.76 -6.60 -26.25
N ARG A 289 -15.15 -5.77 -25.37
CA ARG A 289 -13.71 -5.76 -25.16
C ARG A 289 -13.32 -5.37 -23.73
N HIS A 290 -12.20 -5.90 -23.27
CA HIS A 290 -11.53 -5.52 -22.03
C HIS A 290 -10.08 -5.09 -22.32
N GLN A 291 -9.62 -4.06 -21.65
CA GLN A 291 -8.28 -3.53 -21.80
C GLN A 291 -7.25 -4.50 -21.22
N ILE A 292 -6.17 -4.69 -21.96
CA ILE A 292 -4.98 -5.48 -21.62
C ILE A 292 -3.76 -4.57 -21.67
N PHE A 293 -3.00 -4.53 -20.58
CA PHE A 293 -1.72 -3.84 -20.56
C PHE A 293 -0.60 -4.85 -20.78
N VAL A 294 0.30 -4.51 -21.68
CA VAL A 294 1.48 -5.29 -22.08
C VAL A 294 2.68 -4.64 -21.41
N GLU A 295 3.09 -5.18 -20.27
CA GLU A 295 4.02 -4.54 -19.35
C GLU A 295 5.37 -5.30 -19.31
N PRO A 296 6.51 -4.68 -19.66
CA PRO A 296 7.82 -5.29 -19.48
C PRO A 296 8.10 -5.62 -18.01
N GLU A 297 8.64 -6.81 -17.74
CA GLU A 297 9.04 -7.20 -16.37
C GLU A 297 10.45 -6.71 -15.97
N GLY A 298 11.20 -6.04 -16.85
CA GLY A 298 12.51 -5.50 -16.54
C GLY A 298 13.20 -4.86 -17.73
N TRP A 299 14.36 -4.25 -17.49
CA TRP A 299 15.17 -3.61 -18.54
C TRP A 299 15.75 -4.62 -19.53
N ASN A 300 16.29 -5.72 -19.03
CA ASN A 300 17.11 -6.66 -19.79
C ASN A 300 16.41 -8.02 -19.97
N THR A 301 15.09 -8.10 -19.80
CA THR A 301 14.32 -9.31 -20.02
C THR A 301 13.35 -9.13 -21.18
N VAL A 302 13.06 -10.22 -21.86
CA VAL A 302 12.01 -10.31 -22.90
C VAL A 302 10.66 -10.71 -22.30
N GLU A 303 10.61 -10.95 -20.99
CA GLU A 303 9.40 -11.37 -20.31
C GLU A 303 8.41 -10.21 -20.19
N ILE A 304 7.18 -10.46 -20.62
CA ILE A 304 6.06 -9.52 -20.56
C ILE A 304 4.99 -10.04 -19.61
N TYR A 305 4.52 -9.15 -18.75
CA TYR A 305 3.35 -9.33 -17.88
C TYR A 305 2.08 -8.88 -18.63
N VAL A 306 1.09 -9.78 -18.77
CA VAL A 306 -0.14 -9.50 -19.51
C VAL A 306 -1.21 -9.01 -18.51
N ASN A 307 -1.08 -7.76 -18.06
CA ASN A 307 -1.96 -7.19 -17.03
C ASN A 307 -3.39 -7.04 -17.55
N GLY A 308 -4.35 -7.51 -16.76
CA GLY A 308 -5.77 -7.53 -17.13
C GLY A 308 -6.25 -8.89 -17.62
N PHE A 309 -5.34 -9.85 -17.88
CA PHE A 309 -5.63 -11.22 -18.30
C PHE A 309 -5.35 -12.25 -17.18
N SER A 310 -5.51 -11.86 -15.92
CA SER A 310 -5.40 -12.82 -14.81
C SER A 310 -6.46 -13.90 -14.94
N THR A 311 -6.07 -15.17 -14.85
CA THR A 311 -6.96 -16.30 -15.09
C THR A 311 -6.51 -17.55 -14.38
N SER A 312 -7.45 -18.45 -14.09
CA SER A 312 -7.20 -19.79 -13.58
C SER A 312 -7.75 -20.90 -14.49
N LEU A 313 -8.15 -20.55 -15.70
CA LEU A 313 -8.63 -21.50 -16.71
C LEU A 313 -7.54 -22.51 -17.10
N PRO A 314 -7.88 -23.63 -17.76
CA PRO A 314 -6.89 -24.57 -18.31
C PRO A 314 -5.88 -23.87 -19.22
N GLU A 315 -4.63 -24.32 -19.19
CA GLU A 315 -3.52 -23.68 -19.91
C GLU A 315 -3.71 -23.64 -21.43
N ASP A 316 -4.36 -24.64 -22.02
CA ASP A 316 -4.68 -24.68 -23.46
C ASP A 316 -5.73 -23.63 -23.84
N VAL A 317 -6.74 -23.42 -22.99
CA VAL A 317 -7.75 -22.36 -23.17
C VAL A 317 -7.10 -20.99 -23.05
N GLN A 318 -6.23 -20.80 -22.04
CA GLN A 318 -5.49 -19.54 -21.90
C GLN A 318 -4.68 -19.23 -23.15
N TYR A 319 -3.93 -20.20 -23.68
CA TYR A 319 -3.08 -20.03 -24.86
C TYR A 319 -3.90 -19.71 -26.12
N ARG A 320 -4.96 -20.48 -26.40
CA ARG A 320 -5.84 -20.23 -27.56
C ARG A 320 -6.53 -18.86 -27.47
N ALA A 321 -6.96 -18.44 -26.32
CA ALA A 321 -7.56 -17.13 -26.13
C ALA A 321 -6.52 -16.00 -26.28
N LEU A 322 -5.31 -16.20 -25.76
CA LEU A 322 -4.23 -15.23 -25.81
C LEU A 322 -3.83 -14.94 -27.26
N THR A 323 -3.70 -15.96 -28.10
CA THR A 323 -3.30 -15.81 -29.52
C THR A 323 -4.39 -15.18 -30.41
N GLN A 324 -5.57 -14.89 -29.87
CA GLN A 324 -6.64 -14.15 -30.56
C GLN A 324 -6.70 -12.66 -30.17
N ILE A 325 -5.84 -12.21 -29.25
CA ILE A 325 -5.70 -10.80 -28.88
C ILE A 325 -4.85 -10.10 -29.97
N PRO A 326 -5.27 -8.91 -30.47
CA PRO A 326 -4.48 -8.15 -31.43
C PRO A 326 -3.06 -7.92 -30.95
N GLY A 327 -2.08 -8.32 -31.79
CA GLY A 327 -0.64 -8.26 -31.49
C GLY A 327 -0.08 -9.48 -30.74
N PHE A 328 -0.93 -10.48 -30.42
CA PHE A 328 -0.55 -11.72 -29.74
C PHE A 328 -0.67 -12.96 -30.64
N GLU A 329 -0.92 -12.79 -31.92
CA GLU A 329 -1.20 -13.90 -32.86
C GLU A 329 -0.08 -14.96 -32.88
N ASN A 330 1.18 -14.52 -32.66
CA ASN A 330 2.35 -15.39 -32.62
C ASN A 330 2.92 -15.55 -31.20
N ALA A 331 2.16 -15.17 -30.17
CA ALA A 331 2.64 -15.13 -28.79
C ALA A 331 3.17 -16.49 -28.32
N LYS A 332 4.33 -16.49 -27.68
CA LYS A 332 4.91 -17.64 -27.00
C LYS A 332 4.72 -17.48 -25.49
N MET A 333 3.92 -18.34 -24.90
CA MET A 333 3.66 -18.30 -23.47
C MET A 333 4.80 -18.98 -22.70
N PHE A 334 5.42 -18.25 -21.76
CA PHE A 334 6.45 -18.79 -20.88
C PHE A 334 5.86 -19.61 -19.74
N ARG A 335 4.76 -19.12 -19.16
CA ARG A 335 4.00 -19.81 -18.13
C ARG A 335 2.55 -19.33 -18.11
N PRO A 336 1.60 -20.21 -17.76
CA PRO A 336 0.20 -19.84 -17.67
C PRO A 336 -0.08 -18.94 -16.46
N GLY A 337 -1.19 -18.26 -16.51
CA GLY A 337 -1.83 -17.65 -15.34
C GLY A 337 -2.36 -18.72 -14.39
N TYR A 338 -2.52 -18.35 -13.12
CA TYR A 338 -3.05 -19.24 -12.10
C TYR A 338 -3.77 -18.46 -11.00
N ALA A 339 -4.67 -19.14 -10.30
CA ALA A 339 -5.18 -18.68 -9.02
C ALA A 339 -4.38 -19.34 -7.88
N ILE A 340 -4.21 -18.59 -6.78
CA ILE A 340 -3.66 -19.11 -5.54
C ILE A 340 -4.63 -18.86 -4.40
N GLU A 341 -4.94 -19.92 -3.65
CA GLU A 341 -5.62 -19.86 -2.36
C GLU A 341 -4.59 -19.96 -1.24
N TYR A 342 -4.83 -19.25 -0.17
CA TYR A 342 -3.94 -19.24 1.01
C TYR A 342 -4.75 -18.90 2.26
N ASP A 343 -4.20 -19.28 3.41
CA ASP A 343 -4.81 -18.97 4.70
C ASP A 343 -4.51 -17.53 5.11
N TYR A 344 -5.49 -16.91 5.75
CA TYR A 344 -5.37 -15.61 6.40
C TYR A 344 -6.05 -15.64 7.77
N PHE A 345 -5.75 -14.67 8.60
CA PHE A 345 -6.36 -14.50 9.90
C PHE A 345 -7.13 -13.17 9.93
N PRO A 346 -8.44 -13.19 10.28
CA PRO A 346 -9.21 -11.95 10.41
C PRO A 346 -8.50 -10.94 11.31
N PRO A 347 -8.17 -9.73 10.81
CA PRO A 347 -7.31 -8.78 11.53
C PRO A 347 -7.99 -8.10 12.74
N THR A 348 -9.27 -8.33 12.98
CA THR A 348 -9.95 -7.96 14.21
C THR A 348 -9.37 -8.64 15.46
N GLN A 349 -8.55 -9.67 15.27
CA GLN A 349 -7.78 -10.36 16.32
C GLN A 349 -6.48 -9.63 16.68
N LEU A 350 -6.18 -8.50 16.04
CA LEU A 350 -5.02 -7.67 16.28
C LEU A 350 -5.39 -6.35 16.96
N ASP A 351 -4.42 -5.79 17.65
CA ASP A 351 -4.43 -4.41 18.11
C ASP A 351 -3.96 -3.44 17.02
N LEU A 352 -4.10 -2.12 17.26
CA LEU A 352 -3.61 -1.07 16.35
C LEU A 352 -2.09 -1.10 16.12
N THR A 353 -1.35 -1.76 17.00
CA THR A 353 0.09 -2.05 16.86
C THR A 353 0.40 -3.21 15.93
N LEU A 354 -0.63 -3.93 15.46
CA LEU A 354 -0.57 -5.22 14.75
C LEU A 354 -0.09 -6.38 15.63
N GLU A 355 0.02 -6.21 16.94
CA GLU A 355 0.21 -7.29 17.91
C GLU A 355 -1.08 -8.10 18.03
N THR A 356 -0.96 -9.42 18.21
CA THR A 356 -2.14 -10.28 18.41
C THR A 356 -2.69 -10.10 19.83
N LYS A 357 -4.02 -10.09 19.96
CA LYS A 357 -4.70 -9.98 21.26
C LYS A 357 -4.55 -11.23 22.15
N LYS A 358 -4.24 -12.38 21.53
CA LYS A 358 -4.19 -13.69 22.21
C LYS A 358 -2.80 -14.08 22.69
N ILE A 359 -1.78 -13.81 21.90
CA ILE A 359 -0.39 -14.18 22.17
C ILE A 359 0.43 -12.91 22.20
N LYS A 360 1.04 -12.62 23.33
CA LYS A 360 1.90 -11.44 23.51
C LYS A 360 3.17 -11.56 22.65
N ASN A 361 3.67 -10.41 22.18
CA ASN A 361 4.87 -10.26 21.38
C ASN A 361 4.81 -10.94 19.99
N LEU A 362 3.62 -11.35 19.56
CA LEU A 362 3.36 -11.93 18.25
C LEU A 362 2.62 -10.92 17.37
N PHE A 363 3.20 -10.56 16.23
CA PHE A 363 2.67 -9.56 15.29
C PHE A 363 2.36 -10.20 13.94
N PHE A 364 1.27 -9.74 13.30
CA PHE A 364 0.92 -10.15 11.93
C PHE A 364 0.96 -8.95 10.99
N ALA A 365 1.58 -9.10 9.81
CA ALA A 365 1.65 -8.03 8.83
C ALA A 365 1.54 -8.53 7.38
N GLY A 366 0.83 -7.80 6.55
CA GLY A 366 0.65 -8.07 5.13
C GLY A 366 -0.52 -8.99 4.82
N GLN A 367 -0.38 -9.88 3.84
CA GLN A 367 -1.47 -10.71 3.35
C GLN A 367 -2.06 -11.69 4.39
N ILE A 368 -1.31 -12.03 5.41
CA ILE A 368 -1.81 -12.83 6.55
C ILE A 368 -3.02 -12.16 7.23
N ASN A 369 -3.16 -10.83 7.10
CA ASN A 369 -4.26 -10.02 7.60
C ASN A 369 -5.38 -9.82 6.56
N GLY A 370 -5.34 -10.53 5.44
CA GLY A 370 -6.36 -10.42 4.39
C GLY A 370 -6.25 -9.18 3.51
N THR A 371 -5.08 -8.56 3.40
CA THR A 371 -4.81 -7.48 2.44
C THR A 371 -4.26 -8.01 1.12
N THR A 372 -4.45 -7.25 0.03
CA THR A 372 -3.81 -7.53 -1.26
C THR A 372 -3.15 -6.27 -1.80
N GLY A 373 -1.82 -6.31 -1.95
CA GLY A 373 -1.00 -5.24 -2.49
C GLY A 373 0.34 -5.17 -1.77
N TYR A 374 1.36 -4.79 -2.51
CA TYR A 374 2.73 -4.67 -1.99
C TYR A 374 2.84 -3.54 -0.97
N GLU A 375 2.16 -2.44 -1.25
CA GLU A 375 2.15 -1.21 -0.46
C GLU A 375 1.44 -1.42 0.88
N GLU A 376 0.29 -2.10 0.85
CA GLU A 376 -0.44 -2.48 2.07
C GLU A 376 0.37 -3.45 2.92
N ALA A 377 1.10 -4.37 2.29
CA ALA A 377 1.98 -5.30 3.00
C ALA A 377 3.19 -4.58 3.60
N ALA A 378 3.87 -3.74 2.82
CA ALA A 378 5.03 -2.97 3.24
C ALA A 378 4.71 -2.07 4.45
N SER A 379 3.59 -1.33 4.40
CA SER A 379 3.19 -0.44 5.49
C SER A 379 2.86 -1.19 6.79
N GLN A 380 2.16 -2.32 6.69
CA GLN A 380 1.90 -3.15 7.86
C GLN A 380 3.21 -3.72 8.44
N GLY A 381 4.12 -4.21 7.57
CA GLY A 381 5.42 -4.69 7.99
C GLY A 381 6.22 -3.61 8.70
N PHE A 382 6.26 -2.41 8.15
CA PHE A 382 6.94 -1.26 8.72
C PHE A 382 6.44 -0.94 10.13
N ILE A 383 5.12 -0.83 10.31
CA ILE A 383 4.51 -0.56 11.64
C ILE A 383 4.69 -1.73 12.61
N ALA A 384 4.54 -2.98 12.15
CA ALA A 384 4.76 -4.16 13.01
C ALA A 384 6.22 -4.27 13.46
N GLY A 385 7.19 -3.99 12.58
CA GLY A 385 8.61 -3.97 12.91
C GLY A 385 8.96 -2.91 13.95
N ILE A 386 8.45 -1.69 13.78
CA ILE A 386 8.60 -0.61 14.78
C ILE A 386 8.01 -1.06 16.12
N ASN A 387 6.76 -1.52 16.14
CA ASN A 387 6.09 -1.88 17.38
C ASN A 387 6.70 -3.14 18.05
N ALA A 388 7.23 -4.07 17.28
CA ALA A 388 8.01 -5.18 17.84
C ALA A 388 9.27 -4.66 18.56
N HIS A 389 10.01 -3.71 17.93
CA HIS A 389 11.14 -3.05 18.58
C HIS A 389 10.72 -2.29 19.85
N GLN A 390 9.66 -1.49 19.77
CA GLN A 390 9.16 -0.72 20.91
C GLN A 390 8.79 -1.64 22.09
N LYS A 391 8.08 -2.73 21.78
CA LYS A 391 7.62 -3.72 22.77
C LYS A 391 8.78 -4.39 23.52
N VAL A 392 9.80 -4.84 22.80
CA VAL A 392 10.94 -5.56 23.41
C VAL A 392 11.92 -4.66 24.17
N ASN A 393 11.78 -3.35 24.00
CA ASN A 393 12.59 -2.34 24.68
C ASN A 393 11.78 -1.51 25.69
N ASP A 394 10.55 -1.94 26.03
CA ASP A 394 9.64 -1.25 26.96
C ASP A 394 9.42 0.23 26.64
N LYS A 395 9.35 0.55 25.33
CA LYS A 395 9.07 1.89 24.82
C LYS A 395 7.59 2.06 24.46
N HIS A 396 7.16 3.31 24.27
CA HIS A 396 5.80 3.62 23.85
C HIS A 396 5.50 3.04 22.46
N GLU A 397 4.33 2.44 22.32
CA GLU A 397 3.83 1.92 21.05
C GLU A 397 3.58 3.04 20.03
N LEU A 398 3.77 2.74 18.73
CA LEU A 398 3.42 3.63 17.64
C LEU A 398 2.01 3.27 17.14
N ILE A 399 1.07 4.18 17.31
CA ILE A 399 -0.28 4.10 16.74
C ILE A 399 -0.47 5.25 15.76
N MET A 400 -0.66 4.91 14.48
CA MET A 400 -0.91 5.88 13.43
C MET A 400 -2.40 6.23 13.39
N LYS A 401 -2.72 7.53 13.45
CA LYS A 401 -4.11 8.00 13.41
C LYS A 401 -4.64 8.10 11.97
N ARG A 402 -5.94 7.92 11.80
CA ARG A 402 -6.63 8.08 10.50
C ARG A 402 -6.52 9.49 9.93
N SER A 403 -6.42 10.50 10.78
CA SER A 403 -6.24 11.90 10.39
C SER A 403 -4.80 12.25 10.02
N GLU A 404 -3.83 11.37 10.30
CA GLU A 404 -2.40 11.61 10.10
C GLU A 404 -1.84 10.87 8.88
N SER A 405 -2.40 9.70 8.52
CA SER A 405 -1.84 8.89 7.44
C SER A 405 -2.83 7.91 6.82
N TYR A 406 -2.59 7.55 5.56
CA TYR A 406 -3.22 6.39 4.89
C TYR A 406 -2.86 5.08 5.59
N ILE A 407 -1.66 4.97 6.16
CA ILE A 407 -1.24 3.82 7.00
C ILE A 407 -2.16 3.70 8.21
N GLY A 408 -2.48 4.80 8.88
CA GLY A 408 -3.44 4.82 9.99
C GLY A 408 -4.85 4.41 9.56
N VAL A 409 -5.32 4.90 8.40
CA VAL A 409 -6.60 4.48 7.82
C VAL A 409 -6.61 2.97 7.55
N LEU A 410 -5.54 2.45 6.93
CA LEU A 410 -5.39 1.02 6.64
C LEU A 410 -5.49 0.16 7.90
N ILE A 411 -4.67 0.44 8.90
CA ILE A 411 -4.59 -0.37 10.11
C ILE A 411 -5.90 -0.30 10.91
N ASP A 412 -6.46 0.90 11.07
CA ASP A 412 -7.73 1.05 11.77
C ASP A 412 -8.88 0.32 11.05
N ASP A 413 -8.97 0.41 9.72
CA ASP A 413 -9.97 -0.36 8.95
C ASP A 413 -9.81 -1.88 9.18
N LEU A 414 -8.56 -2.39 9.15
CA LEU A 414 -8.28 -3.80 9.34
C LEU A 414 -8.74 -4.29 10.73
N VAL A 415 -8.30 -3.65 11.79
CA VAL A 415 -8.55 -4.14 13.16
C VAL A 415 -9.97 -3.85 13.64
N THR A 416 -10.66 -2.86 13.07
CA THR A 416 -12.00 -2.42 13.47
C THR A 416 -13.10 -3.04 12.61
N LYS A 417 -12.95 -3.00 11.27
CA LYS A 417 -13.96 -3.49 10.33
C LYS A 417 -13.71 -4.94 9.91
N GLY A 418 -12.46 -5.39 10.02
CA GLY A 418 -12.05 -6.71 9.53
C GLY A 418 -11.98 -6.80 8.00
N THR A 419 -11.82 -8.02 7.50
CA THR A 419 -11.68 -8.32 6.07
C THR A 419 -12.58 -9.50 5.71
N GLU A 420 -13.77 -9.23 5.19
CA GLU A 420 -14.63 -10.28 4.61
C GLU A 420 -14.17 -10.65 3.19
N GLU A 421 -13.64 -9.70 2.45
CA GLU A 421 -12.98 -9.86 1.15
C GLU A 421 -11.57 -9.25 1.20
N PRO A 422 -10.63 -9.63 0.30
CA PRO A 422 -9.28 -9.07 0.29
C PRO A 422 -9.29 -7.54 0.30
N TYR A 423 -8.75 -6.96 1.38
CA TYR A 423 -8.73 -5.51 1.57
C TYR A 423 -7.79 -4.83 0.57
N ARG A 424 -8.23 -3.69 0.06
CA ARG A 424 -7.47 -2.82 -0.80
C ARG A 424 -7.68 -1.36 -0.42
N MET A 425 -6.59 -0.59 -0.39
CA MET A 425 -6.66 0.84 -0.11
C MET A 425 -7.16 1.62 -1.32
N PHE A 426 -8.05 2.57 -1.07
CA PHE A 426 -8.57 3.56 -2.01
C PHE A 426 -8.64 4.94 -1.35
N THR A 427 -8.59 5.99 -2.15
CA THR A 427 -8.72 7.37 -1.65
C THR A 427 -10.08 7.65 -0.97
N SER A 428 -11.13 6.89 -1.35
CA SER A 428 -12.45 6.99 -0.72
C SER A 428 -12.52 6.47 0.71
N ARG A 429 -11.51 5.70 1.16
CA ARG A 429 -11.44 5.21 2.55
C ARG A 429 -10.89 6.24 3.52
N ALA A 430 -10.16 7.25 3.02
CA ALA A 430 -9.60 8.33 3.81
C ALA A 430 -10.57 9.51 3.86
N GLU A 431 -11.13 9.77 5.02
CA GLU A 431 -12.05 10.87 5.28
C GLU A 431 -11.33 12.22 5.05
N HIS A 432 -10.08 12.33 5.53
CA HIS A 432 -9.26 13.54 5.50
C HIS A 432 -8.24 13.56 4.36
N ARG A 433 -8.58 12.98 3.18
CA ARG A 433 -7.65 12.83 2.06
C ARG A 433 -7.03 14.14 1.56
N LEU A 434 -7.66 15.29 1.80
CA LEU A 434 -7.11 16.59 1.47
C LEU A 434 -5.89 16.93 2.33
N LEU A 435 -5.86 16.45 3.57
CA LEU A 435 -4.71 16.58 4.46
C LEU A 435 -3.66 15.49 4.22
N LEU A 436 -4.07 14.30 3.74
CA LEU A 436 -3.24 13.10 3.59
C LEU A 436 -2.66 12.95 2.17
N ARG A 437 -2.18 14.04 1.59
CA ARG A 437 -1.66 14.01 0.21
C ARG A 437 -0.28 13.33 0.12
N GLN A 438 0.04 12.85 -1.08
CA GLN A 438 1.34 12.23 -1.35
C GLN A 438 2.50 13.24 -1.32
N ASP A 439 2.20 14.51 -1.64
CA ASP A 439 3.18 15.60 -1.73
C ASP A 439 3.63 16.13 -0.37
N ASN A 440 2.83 15.94 0.68
CA ASN A 440 3.11 16.43 2.04
C ASN A 440 3.36 15.33 3.07
N ALA A 441 3.60 14.08 2.67
CA ALA A 441 3.79 12.99 3.62
C ALA A 441 5.04 13.21 4.49
N ASP A 442 6.11 13.78 3.94
CA ASP A 442 7.32 14.15 4.67
C ASP A 442 7.02 15.21 5.75
N ILE A 443 6.24 16.23 5.40
CA ILE A 443 5.85 17.30 6.34
C ILE A 443 5.08 16.73 7.53
N ARG A 444 4.19 15.76 7.30
CA ARG A 444 3.35 15.14 8.34
C ARG A 444 4.11 14.11 9.18
N LEU A 445 4.94 13.28 8.56
CA LEU A 445 5.41 12.03 9.16
C LEU A 445 6.91 11.98 9.43
N SER A 446 7.74 12.82 8.79
CA SER A 446 9.18 12.83 9.10
C SER A 446 9.48 13.27 10.54
N PRO A 447 8.71 14.18 11.17
CA PRO A 447 8.88 14.44 12.60
C PRO A 447 8.69 13.19 13.48
N ILE A 448 7.67 12.35 13.17
CA ILE A 448 7.42 11.09 13.88
C ILE A 448 8.57 10.11 13.63
N GLY A 449 9.00 9.96 12.36
CA GLY A 449 10.15 9.11 12.02
C GLY A 449 11.44 9.52 12.71
N HIS A 450 11.65 10.83 12.91
CA HIS A 450 12.79 11.37 13.63
C HIS A 450 12.72 11.08 15.14
N GLU A 451 11.57 11.28 15.76
CA GLU A 451 11.35 10.96 17.18
C GLU A 451 11.60 9.47 17.48
N LEU A 452 11.23 8.59 16.55
CA LEU A 452 11.52 7.15 16.63
C LEU A 452 13.03 6.86 16.46
N GLY A 453 13.79 7.70 15.76
CA GLY A 453 15.19 7.49 15.42
C GLY A 453 15.43 6.88 14.03
N LEU A 454 14.42 6.86 13.16
CA LEU A 454 14.51 6.34 11.77
C LEU A 454 14.89 7.43 10.76
N ILE A 455 14.69 8.70 11.09
CA ILE A 455 15.01 9.88 10.27
C ILE A 455 16.14 10.66 10.96
N SER A 456 17.18 11.01 10.22
CA SER A 456 18.29 11.83 10.72
C SER A 456 17.89 13.29 10.91
N ASP A 457 18.65 14.02 11.75
CA ASP A 457 18.53 15.48 11.93
C ASP A 457 18.60 16.21 10.59
N GLU A 458 19.58 15.86 9.75
CA GLU A 458 19.78 16.44 8.43
C GLU A 458 18.54 16.30 7.54
N ARG A 459 17.92 15.11 7.53
CA ARG A 459 16.72 14.87 6.73
C ARG A 459 15.52 15.65 7.28
N LEU A 460 15.37 15.74 8.60
CA LEU A 460 14.32 16.54 9.24
C LEU A 460 14.50 18.03 8.94
N ASP A 461 15.73 18.53 8.94
CA ASP A 461 16.02 19.93 8.66
C ASP A 461 15.69 20.31 7.19
N ILE A 462 15.91 19.41 6.24
CA ILE A 462 15.44 19.58 4.85
C ILE A 462 13.91 19.77 4.82
N VAL A 463 13.16 18.97 5.56
CA VAL A 463 11.69 19.10 5.64
C VAL A 463 11.28 20.43 6.27
N LYS A 464 11.91 20.83 7.39
CA LYS A 464 11.64 22.13 8.04
C LYS A 464 11.92 23.30 7.10
N GLN A 465 13.03 23.24 6.34
CA GLN A 465 13.38 24.27 5.36
C GLN A 465 12.36 24.33 4.22
N LYS A 466 11.88 23.18 3.72
CA LYS A 466 10.81 23.11 2.71
C LYS A 466 9.53 23.78 3.21
N VAL A 467 9.15 23.57 4.47
CA VAL A 467 7.98 24.22 5.08
C VAL A 467 8.20 25.73 5.15
N ALA A 468 9.31 26.18 5.71
CA ALA A 468 9.63 27.61 5.85
C ALA A 468 9.65 28.32 4.48
N ASN A 469 10.29 27.72 3.48
CA ASN A 469 10.36 28.26 2.13
C ASN A 469 8.97 28.36 1.46
N SER A 470 8.14 27.33 1.60
CA SER A 470 6.79 27.36 1.06
C SER A 470 5.91 28.42 1.75
N ASP A 471 6.09 28.62 3.06
CA ASP A 471 5.39 29.67 3.82
C ASP A 471 5.88 31.07 3.43
N GLU A 472 7.15 31.25 3.09
CA GLU A 472 7.70 32.51 2.54
C GLU A 472 7.02 32.87 1.22
N ILE A 473 6.83 31.91 0.30
CA ILE A 473 6.12 32.14 -0.98
C ILE A 473 4.67 32.53 -0.72
N VAL A 474 3.97 31.84 0.19
CA VAL A 474 2.58 32.18 0.57
C VAL A 474 2.51 33.60 1.17
N ALA A 475 3.38 33.92 2.10
CA ALA A 475 3.43 35.24 2.74
C ALA A 475 3.75 36.36 1.74
N PHE A 476 4.68 36.11 0.80
CA PHE A 476 4.97 37.02 -0.30
C PHE A 476 3.73 37.25 -1.18
N SER A 477 3.03 36.19 -1.58
CA SER A 477 1.84 36.31 -2.41
C SER A 477 0.70 37.14 -1.76
N ARG A 478 0.60 37.09 -0.42
CA ARG A 478 -0.36 37.89 0.35
C ARG A 478 0.01 39.40 0.39
N LYS A 479 1.32 39.71 0.29
CA LYS A 479 1.82 41.10 0.35
C LYS A 479 1.96 41.72 -1.04
N GLN A 480 2.50 40.99 -2.01
CA GLN A 480 2.81 41.49 -3.35
C GLN A 480 1.53 41.69 -4.16
N GLY A 481 1.40 42.86 -4.79
CA GLY A 481 0.34 43.19 -5.76
C GLY A 481 0.77 42.88 -7.18
N ILE A 482 -0.21 42.81 -8.08
CA ILE A 482 -0.04 42.73 -9.52
C ILE A 482 -1.01 43.73 -10.18
N GLU A 483 -0.54 44.42 -11.21
CA GLU A 483 -1.34 45.42 -11.96
C GLU A 483 -2.20 44.75 -13.03
N MET A 484 -3.31 45.41 -13.37
CA MET A 484 -4.21 44.98 -14.45
C MET A 484 -3.47 44.79 -15.77
N SER A 485 -2.58 45.71 -16.10
CA SER A 485 -1.78 45.71 -17.33
C SER A 485 -0.87 44.48 -17.46
N GLN A 486 -0.44 43.91 -16.33
CA GLN A 486 0.41 42.74 -16.30
C GLN A 486 -0.38 41.42 -16.34
N ALA A 487 -1.58 41.41 -15.74
CA ALA A 487 -2.32 40.19 -15.52
C ALA A 487 -3.38 39.87 -16.58
N ASN A 488 -4.02 40.89 -17.16
CA ASN A 488 -5.26 40.69 -17.92
C ASN A 488 -5.07 39.92 -19.24
N ASP A 489 -3.98 40.13 -19.95
CA ASP A 489 -3.69 39.37 -21.18
C ASP A 489 -3.55 37.86 -20.86
N MET A 490 -2.76 37.50 -19.85
CA MET A 490 -2.62 36.14 -19.36
C MET A 490 -3.97 35.55 -18.90
N LEU A 491 -4.78 36.30 -18.15
CA LEU A 491 -6.08 35.83 -17.68
C LEU A 491 -7.06 35.55 -18.83
N GLN A 492 -7.01 36.38 -19.89
CA GLN A 492 -7.80 36.15 -21.09
C GLN A 492 -7.36 34.92 -21.86
N GLU A 493 -6.05 34.69 -21.99
CA GLU A 493 -5.49 33.46 -22.59
C GLU A 493 -5.91 32.19 -21.82
N LEU A 494 -5.94 32.26 -20.48
CA LEU A 494 -6.40 31.19 -19.62
C LEU A 494 -7.92 31.03 -19.55
N GLY A 495 -8.71 31.86 -20.27
CA GLY A 495 -10.16 31.78 -20.28
C GLY A 495 -10.82 32.12 -18.94
N THR A 496 -10.17 32.94 -18.10
CA THR A 496 -10.70 33.40 -16.82
C THR A 496 -10.97 34.91 -16.83
N SER A 497 -11.84 35.40 -15.95
CA SER A 497 -12.25 36.79 -15.92
C SER A 497 -11.08 37.74 -15.64
N PRO A 498 -10.91 38.84 -16.42
CA PRO A 498 -9.90 39.83 -16.13
C PRO A 498 -10.15 40.52 -14.78
N ILE A 499 -9.11 41.13 -14.21
CA ILE A 499 -9.24 41.95 -13.00
C ILE A 499 -9.59 43.39 -13.36
N SER A 500 -10.45 44.04 -12.55
CA SER A 500 -10.88 45.41 -12.72
C SER A 500 -10.09 46.43 -11.89
N GLN A 501 -9.20 45.96 -11.03
CA GLN A 501 -8.29 46.73 -10.18
C GLN A 501 -7.06 45.91 -9.83
N ASN A 502 -6.02 46.56 -9.35
CA ASN A 502 -4.83 45.85 -8.85
C ASN A 502 -5.20 44.94 -7.66
N VAL A 503 -4.75 43.71 -7.69
CA VAL A 503 -5.04 42.69 -6.67
C VAL A 503 -3.76 42.13 -6.08
N LYS A 504 -3.88 41.40 -4.96
CA LYS A 504 -2.76 40.64 -4.42
C LYS A 504 -2.55 39.36 -5.23
N LEU A 505 -1.29 38.89 -5.36
CA LEU A 505 -0.96 37.65 -6.04
C LEU A 505 -1.72 36.48 -5.45
N PHE A 506 -1.90 36.43 -4.14
CA PHE A 506 -2.68 35.40 -3.45
C PHE A 506 -4.10 35.25 -4.01
N SER A 507 -4.82 36.38 -4.21
CA SER A 507 -6.18 36.35 -4.76
C SER A 507 -6.22 35.84 -6.20
N LEU A 508 -5.19 36.10 -6.99
CA LEU A 508 -5.07 35.64 -8.36
C LEU A 508 -4.75 34.14 -8.41
N LEU A 509 -3.76 33.71 -7.62
CA LEU A 509 -3.31 32.31 -7.52
C LEU A 509 -4.36 31.39 -6.88
N SER A 510 -5.31 31.93 -6.12
CA SER A 510 -6.44 31.15 -5.58
C SER A 510 -7.44 30.73 -6.66
N ARG A 511 -7.37 31.29 -7.88
CA ARG A 511 -8.23 30.88 -9.01
C ARG A 511 -7.80 29.50 -9.53
N PRO A 512 -8.72 28.55 -9.75
CA PRO A 512 -8.36 27.21 -10.23
C PRO A 512 -7.60 27.18 -11.57
N GLN A 513 -7.91 28.12 -12.46
CA GLN A 513 -7.35 28.20 -13.81
C GLN A 513 -5.94 28.82 -13.86
N VAL A 514 -5.51 29.51 -12.80
CA VAL A 514 -4.26 30.27 -12.78
C VAL A 514 -3.21 29.50 -12.00
N SER A 515 -2.17 29.01 -12.65
CA SER A 515 -1.04 28.38 -11.99
C SER A 515 -0.01 29.41 -11.51
N ILE A 516 0.84 29.00 -10.56
CA ILE A 516 1.95 29.84 -10.09
C ILE A 516 2.96 30.11 -11.23
N GLU A 517 3.13 29.18 -12.16
CA GLU A 517 4.00 29.33 -13.33
C GLU A 517 3.44 30.33 -14.35
N ASP A 518 2.12 30.47 -14.48
CA ASP A 518 1.52 31.48 -15.34
C ASP A 518 1.78 32.89 -14.77
N VAL A 519 1.58 33.07 -13.49
CA VAL A 519 1.84 34.34 -12.80
C VAL A 519 3.33 34.68 -12.77
N ARG A 520 4.22 33.66 -12.68
CA ARG A 520 5.66 33.81 -12.76
C ARG A 520 6.11 34.50 -14.05
N LYS A 521 5.46 34.22 -15.20
CA LYS A 521 5.80 34.78 -16.50
C LYS A 521 5.52 36.28 -16.57
N VAL A 522 4.53 36.78 -15.84
CA VAL A 522 4.05 38.18 -15.87
C VAL A 522 4.45 39.01 -14.65
N SER A 523 5.01 38.39 -13.61
CA SER A 523 5.46 39.05 -12.39
C SER A 523 6.95 38.83 -12.17
N ALA A 524 7.78 39.80 -12.50
CA ALA A 524 9.23 39.75 -12.30
C ALA A 524 9.61 39.48 -10.83
N ALA A 525 8.90 40.11 -9.88
CA ALA A 525 9.14 39.94 -8.45
C ALA A 525 8.86 38.51 -7.97
N LEU A 526 7.79 37.89 -8.49
CA LEU A 526 7.50 36.47 -8.18
C LEU A 526 8.54 35.55 -8.82
N ASN A 527 8.93 35.81 -10.08
CA ASN A 527 9.96 35.02 -10.74
C ASN A 527 11.30 35.05 -10.00
N GLU A 528 11.72 36.24 -9.51
CA GLU A 528 12.94 36.36 -8.72
C GLU A 528 12.86 35.55 -7.42
N LEU A 529 11.72 35.58 -6.73
CA LEU A 529 11.53 34.80 -5.51
C LEU A 529 11.58 33.29 -5.80
N LEU A 530 10.78 32.83 -6.77
CA LEU A 530 10.66 31.39 -7.08
C LEU A 530 11.96 30.76 -7.61
N SER A 531 12.85 31.56 -8.22
CA SER A 531 14.14 31.06 -8.69
C SER A 531 15.07 30.57 -7.59
N LYS A 532 14.78 30.89 -6.32
CA LYS A 532 15.54 30.46 -5.14
C LYS A 532 15.14 29.09 -4.62
N PHE A 533 14.02 28.54 -5.07
CA PHE A 533 13.41 27.33 -4.51
C PHE A 533 13.30 26.23 -5.56
N ASP A 534 13.27 24.97 -5.05
CA ASP A 534 13.00 23.81 -5.88
C ASP A 534 11.50 23.68 -6.25
N GLN A 535 11.23 22.86 -7.25
CA GLN A 535 9.89 22.67 -7.80
C GLN A 535 8.91 22.10 -6.76
N GLU A 536 9.34 21.20 -5.88
CA GLU A 536 8.47 20.62 -4.84
C GLU A 536 8.03 21.67 -3.82
N THR A 537 8.91 22.59 -3.45
CA THR A 537 8.60 23.74 -2.57
C THR A 537 7.61 24.69 -3.20
N VAL A 538 7.79 25.01 -4.50
CA VAL A 538 6.87 25.88 -5.26
C VAL A 538 5.49 25.25 -5.38
N GLU A 539 5.43 23.95 -5.68
CA GLU A 539 4.17 23.18 -5.75
C GLU A 539 3.44 23.16 -4.39
N GLN A 540 4.16 22.99 -3.28
CA GLN A 540 3.58 23.06 -1.93
C GLN A 540 2.97 24.43 -1.64
N ALA A 541 3.65 25.51 -2.04
CA ALA A 541 3.12 26.87 -1.87
C ALA A 541 1.86 27.10 -2.72
N GLU A 542 1.84 26.66 -3.97
CA GLU A 542 0.67 26.75 -4.85
C GLU A 542 -0.54 26.00 -4.26
N ILE A 543 -0.32 24.76 -3.78
CA ILE A 543 -1.38 23.99 -3.14
C ILE A 543 -1.89 24.69 -1.88
N LYS A 544 -1.00 25.21 -1.02
CA LYS A 544 -1.40 25.99 0.17
C LYS A 544 -2.27 27.19 -0.21
N ILE A 545 -1.92 27.93 -1.25
CA ILE A 545 -2.68 29.11 -1.69
C ILE A 545 -4.06 28.71 -2.23
N LYS A 546 -4.13 27.69 -3.11
CA LYS A 546 -5.39 27.27 -3.75
C LYS A 546 -6.38 26.64 -2.79
N TYR A 547 -5.91 25.95 -1.78
CA TYR A 547 -6.74 25.17 -0.86
C TYR A 547 -6.80 25.75 0.57
N ASP A 548 -6.32 26.96 0.79
CA ASP A 548 -6.22 27.65 2.10
C ASP A 548 -7.49 27.48 2.96
N SER A 549 -8.62 27.95 2.47
CA SER A 549 -9.90 27.86 3.18
C SER A 549 -10.46 26.45 3.36
N TYR A 550 -10.04 25.52 2.50
CA TYR A 550 -10.44 24.12 2.63
C TYR A 550 -9.62 23.43 3.72
N PHE A 551 -8.33 23.76 3.85
CA PHE A 551 -7.49 23.24 4.92
C PHE A 551 -7.98 23.67 6.30
N GLU A 552 -8.35 24.95 6.46
CA GLU A 552 -8.89 25.45 7.72
C GLU A 552 -10.13 24.67 8.15
N LYS A 553 -11.10 24.49 7.25
CA LYS A 553 -12.33 23.73 7.52
C LYS A 553 -12.04 22.28 7.86
N GLU A 554 -11.13 21.65 7.13
CA GLU A 554 -10.79 20.24 7.35
C GLU A 554 -10.09 20.05 8.70
N GLN A 555 -9.22 20.98 9.10
CA GLN A 555 -8.57 20.98 10.40
C GLN A 555 -9.57 21.14 11.55
N GLU A 556 -10.59 21.98 11.38
CA GLU A 556 -11.68 22.08 12.36
C GLU A 556 -12.46 20.79 12.54
N ILE A 557 -12.72 20.06 11.43
CA ILE A 557 -13.38 18.75 11.47
C ILE A 557 -12.51 17.75 12.21
N VAL A 558 -11.22 17.67 11.87
CA VAL A 558 -10.25 16.80 12.55
C VAL A 558 -10.21 17.10 14.05
N ALA A 559 -10.12 18.37 14.43
CA ALA A 559 -10.08 18.76 15.85
C ALA A 559 -11.35 18.34 16.62
N LYS A 560 -12.52 18.36 15.98
CA LYS A 560 -13.77 17.87 16.58
C LYS A 560 -13.77 16.34 16.72
N MET A 561 -13.29 15.61 15.70
CA MET A 561 -13.22 14.15 15.74
C MET A 561 -12.17 13.65 16.74
N GLN A 562 -11.07 14.36 16.90
CA GLN A 562 -10.00 14.03 17.84
C GLN A 562 -10.53 13.88 19.28
N LYS A 563 -11.52 14.68 19.67
CA LYS A 563 -12.16 14.58 20.99
C LYS A 563 -12.82 13.22 21.26
N MET A 564 -13.26 12.50 20.23
CA MET A 564 -13.79 11.14 20.36
C MET A 564 -12.66 10.10 20.32
N GLU A 565 -11.63 10.35 19.51
CA GLU A 565 -10.44 9.48 19.44
C GLU A 565 -9.64 9.50 20.75
N ASP A 566 -9.60 10.63 21.45
CA ASP A 566 -8.90 10.78 22.73
C ASP A 566 -9.69 10.23 23.93
N LYS A 567 -10.90 9.67 23.73
CA LYS A 567 -11.67 9.01 24.78
C LYS A 567 -11.36 7.53 24.81
N ASP A 568 -10.48 7.14 25.70
CA ASP A 568 -10.11 5.74 25.90
C ASP A 568 -11.26 4.92 26.51
N ILE A 569 -11.34 3.68 26.10
CA ILE A 569 -12.21 2.65 26.69
C ILE A 569 -11.31 1.70 27.47
N ASN A 570 -11.64 1.48 28.75
CA ASN A 570 -10.90 0.52 29.56
C ASN A 570 -10.89 -0.86 28.87
N PRO A 571 -9.73 -1.51 28.67
CA PRO A 571 -9.63 -2.83 28.06
C PRO A 571 -10.48 -3.91 28.71
N ASP A 572 -10.75 -3.77 30.03
CA ASP A 572 -11.59 -4.67 30.82
C ASP A 572 -13.06 -4.23 30.90
N PHE A 573 -13.47 -3.26 30.07
CA PHE A 573 -14.86 -2.76 30.09
C PHE A 573 -15.83 -3.86 29.68
N ASP A 574 -16.81 -4.13 30.58
CA ASP A 574 -17.80 -5.18 30.39
C ASP A 574 -19.04 -4.67 29.62
N TYR A 575 -19.01 -4.81 28.31
CA TYR A 575 -20.13 -4.45 27.44
C TYR A 575 -21.41 -5.29 27.70
N SER A 576 -21.31 -6.45 28.38
CA SER A 576 -22.45 -7.34 28.62
C SER A 576 -23.47 -6.73 29.57
N GLN A 577 -23.02 -5.83 30.46
CA GLN A 577 -23.87 -5.15 31.44
C GLN A 577 -24.70 -4.00 30.83
N LEU A 578 -24.40 -3.57 29.62
CA LEU A 578 -25.09 -2.45 28.97
C LEU A 578 -26.33 -2.94 28.20
N ASN A 579 -27.44 -3.09 28.90
CA ASN A 579 -28.73 -3.52 28.33
C ASN A 579 -29.27 -2.56 27.25
N SER A 580 -28.87 -1.29 27.29
CA SER A 580 -29.27 -0.25 26.32
C SER A 580 -28.56 -0.33 24.98
N LEU A 581 -27.51 -1.15 24.86
CA LEU A 581 -26.87 -1.43 23.56
C LEU A 581 -27.72 -2.40 22.73
N SER A 582 -27.72 -2.20 21.42
CA SER A 582 -28.27 -3.20 20.50
C SER A 582 -27.52 -4.54 20.66
N LYS A 583 -28.21 -5.66 20.41
CA LYS A 583 -27.58 -6.99 20.51
C LYS A 583 -26.36 -7.10 19.59
N GLU A 584 -26.48 -6.62 18.34
CA GLU A 584 -25.40 -6.63 17.37
C GLU A 584 -24.20 -5.79 17.85
N ALA A 585 -24.43 -4.55 18.28
CA ALA A 585 -23.37 -3.70 18.79
C ALA A 585 -22.64 -4.34 19.98
N ARG A 586 -23.37 -4.94 20.91
CA ARG A 586 -22.79 -5.61 22.07
C ARG A 586 -21.89 -6.78 21.67
N GLU A 587 -22.35 -7.66 20.77
CA GLU A 587 -21.57 -8.80 20.26
C GLU A 587 -20.30 -8.32 19.56
N LYS A 588 -20.40 -7.28 18.71
CA LYS A 588 -19.27 -6.69 17.99
C LYS A 588 -18.25 -6.03 18.93
N LEU A 589 -18.73 -5.25 19.90
CA LEU A 589 -17.86 -4.59 20.88
C LEU A 589 -17.11 -5.59 21.77
N LEU A 590 -17.78 -6.67 22.22
CA LEU A 590 -17.16 -7.77 22.98
C LEU A 590 -16.08 -8.49 22.14
N LYS A 591 -16.32 -8.68 20.84
CA LYS A 591 -15.37 -9.35 19.94
C LYS A 591 -14.16 -8.47 19.60
N ILE A 592 -14.40 -7.20 19.25
CA ILE A 592 -13.38 -6.28 18.73
C ILE A 592 -12.60 -5.60 19.84
N LYS A 593 -13.26 -5.29 20.99
CA LYS A 593 -12.66 -4.58 22.13
C LYS A 593 -11.95 -3.29 21.70
N PRO A 594 -12.67 -2.30 21.18
CA PRO A 594 -12.08 -1.05 20.72
C PRO A 594 -11.39 -0.32 21.87
N ARG A 595 -10.24 0.32 21.58
CA ARG A 595 -9.48 1.10 22.57
C ARG A 595 -10.07 2.48 22.83
N THR A 596 -10.76 3.06 21.84
CA THR A 596 -11.33 4.41 21.93
C THR A 596 -12.77 4.45 21.49
N LEU A 597 -13.48 5.50 21.91
CA LEU A 597 -14.86 5.74 21.49
C LEU A 597 -14.95 6.01 19.97
N GLY A 598 -13.95 6.70 19.41
CA GLY A 598 -13.83 6.90 17.98
C GLY A 598 -13.72 5.58 17.23
N GLN A 599 -12.86 4.66 17.68
CA GLN A 599 -12.75 3.32 17.12
C GLN A 599 -14.08 2.55 17.22
N ALA A 600 -14.75 2.59 18.38
CA ALA A 600 -16.05 1.96 18.58
C ALA A 600 -17.09 2.43 17.56
N SER A 601 -17.09 3.72 17.23
CA SER A 601 -18.05 4.32 16.29
C SER A 601 -17.88 3.84 14.83
N ARG A 602 -16.72 3.29 14.48
CA ARG A 602 -16.42 2.78 13.15
C ARG A 602 -16.70 1.29 12.96
N ILE A 603 -17.04 0.60 14.03
CA ILE A 603 -17.40 -0.82 13.98
C ILE A 603 -18.74 -0.97 13.26
N SER A 604 -18.77 -1.80 12.22
CA SER A 604 -20.01 -2.10 11.50
C SER A 604 -21.03 -2.76 12.45
N GLY A 605 -22.25 -2.22 12.48
CA GLY A 605 -23.30 -2.67 13.40
C GLY A 605 -23.37 -1.91 14.73
N VAL A 606 -22.46 -0.95 14.98
CA VAL A 606 -22.54 -0.01 16.11
C VAL A 606 -23.16 1.30 15.61
N SER A 607 -24.32 1.65 16.14
CA SER A 607 -25.09 2.83 15.74
C SER A 607 -24.66 4.10 16.54
N PRO A 608 -25.00 5.32 16.07
CA PRO A 608 -24.78 6.53 16.86
C PRO A 608 -25.47 6.52 18.23
N SER A 609 -26.61 5.84 18.36
CA SER A 609 -27.30 5.65 19.66
C SER A 609 -26.50 4.76 20.60
N ASP A 610 -25.90 3.68 20.10
CA ASP A 610 -25.00 2.81 20.88
C ASP A 610 -23.77 3.60 21.38
N ILE A 611 -23.20 4.47 20.54
CA ILE A 611 -22.09 5.35 20.93
C ILE A 611 -22.51 6.33 22.02
N SER A 612 -23.73 6.88 21.96
CA SER A 612 -24.25 7.76 23.01
C SER A 612 -24.38 7.03 24.35
N VAL A 613 -24.81 5.77 24.33
CA VAL A 613 -24.86 4.91 25.54
C VAL A 613 -23.46 4.69 26.11
N LEU A 614 -22.48 4.32 25.26
CA LEU A 614 -21.07 4.14 25.66
C LEU A 614 -20.50 5.43 26.26
N MET A 615 -20.77 6.58 25.65
CA MET A 615 -20.27 7.88 26.11
C MET A 615 -20.68 8.19 27.53
N VAL A 616 -21.93 7.88 27.91
CA VAL A 616 -22.45 8.08 29.27
C VAL A 616 -21.78 7.14 30.29
N HIS A 617 -21.48 5.91 29.90
CA HIS A 617 -20.91 4.91 30.81
C HIS A 617 -19.40 4.99 30.95
N ILE A 618 -18.68 5.43 29.93
CA ILE A 618 -17.21 5.63 29.96
C ILE A 618 -16.84 6.91 30.72
N SER A 619 -17.73 7.90 30.75
CA SER A 619 -17.50 9.17 31.48
C SER A 619 -17.75 9.08 32.98
N ARG A 620 -18.21 7.93 33.47
CA ARG A 620 -18.41 7.63 34.88
C ARG A 620 -17.28 6.77 35.44
#